data_21f04b034c485d136696c924ef6a21cb
#
_entry.id   21f04b034c485d136696c924ef6a21cb
#
_cell.length_a   1.000
_cell.length_b   1.000
_cell.length_c   1.000
_cell.angle_alpha   90.00
_cell.angle_beta   90.00
_cell.angle_gamma   90.00
#
_symmetry.space_group_name_H-M   'P 1'
#
loop_
_entity.id
_entity.type
_entity.pdbx_description
1 polymer ?
#
loop_
_entity_poly.entity_id
_entity_poly.type
_entity_poly.pdbx_seq_one_letter_code
_entity_poly.pdbx_strand_id
1 'polypeptide(L)'
;EEVFPPDAVFRIDHYLGKETVQNILALRFANEMYEPIWNRGYVDHVQITMAEDIGIGGRAGYYDGIGAARDVIQNHLLQLLALVAMEEPVAFDADSLRMEKEKVLSAVRLPADIAEGTARGQYTAGWQGGRQVHGFLEEDGIPPDSRTETYAALRLGVDTRRWAGVPFYLRAGKRLPRRMTEIALIFQRAPHLPFSATDTEELGQNALVIRIQPDEGITVRFGSKVPGTAMEVRDVNMDFAYGESFTESSPEAYERLLLDVLIGDPPLFPRQAEVELGWRILDPVEDFWASRTKPDQYPAGTAGPPSADALMARDNRAWRRL
;
A
#
# COMPACT_ATOMS: atom_id res chain seq x y z
N GLU A 1 -0.65 -27.76 -8.55
CA GLU A 1 -1.71 -28.64 -7.96
C GLU A 1 -1.86 -29.98 -8.72
N GLU A 2 -1.43 -30.07 -9.98
CA GLU A 2 -1.42 -31.36 -10.72
C GLU A 2 -0.38 -32.35 -10.18
N VAL A 3 0.70 -31.84 -9.54
CA VAL A 3 1.84 -32.68 -9.08
C VAL A 3 1.91 -32.75 -7.56
N PHE A 4 1.63 -31.64 -6.86
CA PHE A 4 1.67 -31.58 -5.40
C PHE A 4 0.32 -31.13 -4.83
N PRO A 5 -0.11 -31.72 -3.71
CA PRO A 5 -1.32 -31.25 -3.03
C PRO A 5 -1.11 -29.79 -2.54
N PRO A 6 -2.20 -29.00 -2.46
CA PRO A 6 -2.11 -27.59 -2.05
C PRO A 6 -1.38 -27.36 -0.73
N ASP A 7 -1.51 -28.28 0.22
CA ASP A 7 -0.92 -28.17 1.55
C ASP A 7 0.60 -28.47 1.57
N ALA A 8 1.15 -28.99 0.46
CA ALA A 8 2.58 -29.19 0.31
C ALA A 8 3.31 -28.02 -0.38
N VAL A 9 2.59 -26.95 -0.73
CA VAL A 9 3.13 -25.80 -1.47
C VAL A 9 2.95 -24.52 -0.67
N PHE A 10 4.04 -23.99 -0.14
CA PHE A 10 4.10 -22.75 0.61
C PHE A 10 4.61 -21.62 -0.30
N ARG A 11 3.69 -20.79 -0.80
CA ARG A 11 4.04 -19.62 -1.61
C ARG A 11 4.39 -18.47 -0.67
N ILE A 12 5.62 -17.99 -0.74
CA ILE A 12 6.12 -16.94 0.15
C ILE A 12 5.82 -15.56 -0.45
N ASP A 13 5.04 -14.76 0.28
CA ASP A 13 5.05 -13.31 0.24
C ASP A 13 5.59 -12.81 1.59
N HIS A 14 6.82 -12.30 1.61
CA HIS A 14 7.49 -11.96 2.86
C HIS A 14 6.81 -10.83 3.65
N TYR A 15 5.95 -10.01 3.02
CA TYR A 15 5.14 -9.02 3.73
C TYR A 15 4.16 -9.65 4.72
N LEU A 16 3.61 -10.81 4.40
CA LEU A 16 2.70 -11.53 5.29
C LEU A 16 3.40 -12.08 6.55
N GLY A 17 4.72 -12.23 6.50
CA GLY A 17 5.54 -12.59 7.66
C GLY A 17 5.86 -11.43 8.60
N LYS A 18 5.53 -10.18 8.25
CA LYS A 18 5.80 -9.02 9.11
C LYS A 18 4.76 -8.90 10.22
N GLU A 19 5.21 -8.70 11.46
CA GLU A 19 4.33 -8.54 12.63
C GLU A 19 3.32 -7.40 12.44
N THR A 20 3.75 -6.27 11.90
CA THR A 20 2.88 -5.12 11.61
C THR A 20 1.81 -5.39 10.58
N VAL A 21 2.05 -6.31 9.64
CA VAL A 21 1.04 -6.75 8.67
C VAL A 21 0.03 -7.68 9.33
N GLN A 22 0.48 -8.63 10.13
CA GLN A 22 -0.40 -9.52 10.89
C GLN A 22 -1.24 -8.73 11.90
N ASN A 23 -0.67 -7.67 12.48
CA ASN A 23 -1.37 -6.80 13.41
C ASN A 23 -2.58 -6.06 12.79
N ILE A 24 -2.69 -5.96 11.48
CA ILE A 24 -3.90 -5.42 10.84
C ILE A 24 -5.14 -6.20 11.30
N LEU A 25 -5.03 -7.52 11.39
CA LEU A 25 -6.12 -8.40 11.83
C LEU A 25 -6.44 -8.19 13.31
N ALA A 26 -5.42 -8.11 14.16
CA ALA A 26 -5.59 -7.83 15.58
C ALA A 26 -6.18 -6.43 15.83
N LEU A 27 -5.67 -5.41 15.12
CA LEU A 27 -6.17 -4.04 15.19
C LEU A 27 -7.66 -3.98 14.85
N ARG A 28 -8.08 -4.68 13.80
CA ARG A 28 -9.46 -4.70 13.35
C ARG A 28 -10.36 -5.52 14.27
N PHE A 29 -10.03 -6.79 14.45
CA PHE A 29 -10.97 -7.78 14.99
C PHE A 29 -10.88 -7.99 16.49
N ALA A 30 -9.84 -7.45 17.16
CA ALA A 30 -9.77 -7.43 18.63
C ALA A 30 -10.19 -6.09 19.26
N ASN A 31 -10.56 -5.08 18.45
CA ASN A 31 -10.84 -3.73 18.96
C ASN A 31 -12.15 -3.16 18.39
N GLU A 32 -13.21 -3.21 19.20
CA GLU A 32 -14.54 -2.70 18.85
C GLU A 32 -14.55 -1.21 18.45
N MET A 33 -13.56 -0.44 18.83
CA MET A 33 -13.48 0.98 18.47
C MET A 33 -13.12 1.23 17.01
N TYR A 34 -12.51 0.25 16.31
CA TYR A 34 -12.06 0.42 14.92
C TYR A 34 -12.97 -0.26 13.91
N GLU A 35 -13.39 -1.51 14.14
CA GLU A 35 -14.14 -2.28 13.16
C GLU A 35 -15.46 -1.62 12.73
N PRO A 36 -16.28 -0.99 13.62
CA PRO A 36 -17.50 -0.30 13.23
C PRO A 36 -17.30 0.87 12.27
N ILE A 37 -16.15 1.52 12.30
CA ILE A 37 -15.81 2.64 11.42
C ILE A 37 -14.98 2.23 10.20
N TRP A 38 -14.64 0.94 10.06
CA TRP A 38 -13.79 0.39 9.00
C TRP A 38 -14.58 0.04 7.73
N ASN A 39 -15.30 1.03 7.18
CA ASN A 39 -16.18 0.84 6.04
C ASN A 39 -16.51 2.15 5.32
N ARG A 40 -17.21 2.05 4.19
CA ARG A 40 -17.64 3.16 3.34
C ARG A 40 -18.45 4.27 4.04
N GLY A 41 -19.03 4.00 5.18
CA GLY A 41 -19.79 5.00 5.95
C GLY A 41 -18.88 6.04 6.62
N TYR A 42 -17.62 5.71 6.83
CA TYR A 42 -16.66 6.55 7.55
C TYR A 42 -15.37 6.80 6.77
N VAL A 43 -14.91 5.84 5.98
CA VAL A 43 -13.68 5.96 5.20
C VAL A 43 -13.95 6.67 3.88
N ASP A 44 -13.18 7.72 3.59
CA ASP A 44 -13.20 8.45 2.33
C ASP A 44 -12.38 7.73 1.26
N HIS A 45 -11.17 7.31 1.60
CA HIS A 45 -10.30 6.50 0.74
C HIS A 45 -9.20 5.82 1.53
N VAL A 46 -8.56 4.84 0.88
CA VAL A 46 -7.40 4.12 1.42
C VAL A 46 -6.19 4.36 0.53
N GLN A 47 -5.03 4.62 1.14
CA GLN A 47 -3.74 4.69 0.43
C GLN A 47 -2.81 3.59 0.93
N ILE A 48 -2.22 2.83 0.02
CA ILE A 48 -1.22 1.81 0.32
C ILE A 48 0.05 2.18 -0.45
N THR A 49 1.09 2.52 0.28
CA THR A 49 2.34 3.04 -0.29
C THR A 49 3.51 2.12 0.06
N MET A 50 4.32 1.79 -0.95
CA MET A 50 5.64 1.20 -0.78
C MET A 50 6.67 2.06 -1.51
N ALA A 51 7.40 2.86 -0.76
CA ALA A 51 8.46 3.74 -1.26
C ALA A 51 9.83 3.15 -0.93
N GLU A 52 10.72 3.14 -1.91
CA GLU A 52 12.12 2.74 -1.76
C GLU A 52 13.03 3.92 -2.12
N ASP A 53 14.01 4.18 -1.28
CA ASP A 53 15.04 5.21 -1.51
C ASP A 53 16.25 4.68 -2.29
N ILE A 54 16.23 3.43 -2.70
CA ILE A 54 17.26 2.78 -3.51
C ILE A 54 16.81 2.61 -4.98
N GLY A 55 17.79 2.49 -5.90
CA GLY A 55 17.57 2.09 -7.29
C GLY A 55 17.48 0.58 -7.45
N ILE A 56 17.78 0.08 -8.65
CA ILE A 56 17.73 -1.36 -8.94
C ILE A 56 18.92 -2.16 -8.37
N GLY A 57 19.98 -1.47 -7.93
CA GLY A 57 21.09 -2.10 -7.20
C GLY A 57 21.82 -3.20 -7.96
N GLY A 58 22.11 -3.01 -9.25
CA GLY A 58 22.80 -3.99 -10.08
C GLY A 58 21.95 -5.17 -10.53
N ARG A 59 20.61 -5.15 -10.28
CA ARG A 59 19.66 -6.22 -10.66
C ARG A 59 18.99 -5.96 -12.02
N ALA A 60 19.70 -5.32 -12.97
CA ALA A 60 19.14 -4.98 -14.27
C ALA A 60 18.52 -6.17 -14.99
N GLY A 61 19.21 -7.31 -15.06
CA GLY A 61 18.73 -8.52 -15.71
C GLY A 61 17.48 -9.16 -15.09
N TYR A 62 17.15 -8.80 -13.84
CA TYR A 62 15.89 -9.19 -13.21
C TYR A 62 14.83 -8.10 -13.39
N TYR A 63 15.19 -6.85 -13.14
CA TYR A 63 14.21 -5.77 -13.01
C TYR A 63 13.68 -5.26 -14.36
N ASP A 64 14.55 -5.26 -15.39
CA ASP A 64 14.11 -4.86 -16.73
C ASP A 64 13.09 -5.86 -17.30
N GLY A 65 11.96 -5.36 -17.70
CA GLY A 65 10.81 -6.17 -18.12
C GLY A 65 9.89 -6.67 -16.98
N ILE A 66 10.29 -6.50 -15.70
CA ILE A 66 9.42 -6.78 -14.55
C ILE A 66 8.69 -5.49 -14.13
N GLY A 67 9.43 -4.46 -13.71
CA GLY A 67 8.88 -3.18 -13.30
C GLY A 67 8.27 -3.18 -11.90
N ALA A 68 7.92 -1.98 -11.42
CA ALA A 68 7.39 -1.77 -10.06
C ALA A 68 6.01 -2.42 -9.85
N ALA A 69 5.19 -2.50 -10.90
CA ALA A 69 3.86 -3.07 -10.79
C ALA A 69 3.90 -4.57 -10.51
N ARG A 70 4.70 -5.34 -11.25
CA ARG A 70 4.85 -6.79 -11.03
C ARG A 70 5.70 -7.10 -9.82
N ASP A 71 6.77 -6.32 -9.57
CA ASP A 71 7.69 -6.56 -8.46
C ASP A 71 7.02 -6.35 -7.09
N VAL A 72 6.06 -5.41 -6.99
CA VAL A 72 5.52 -4.96 -5.71
C VAL A 72 3.98 -4.94 -5.65
N ILE A 73 3.29 -4.41 -6.66
CA ILE A 73 1.84 -4.21 -6.57
C ILE A 73 1.11 -5.55 -6.68
N GLN A 74 1.48 -6.39 -7.65
CA GLN A 74 0.84 -7.66 -7.95
C GLN A 74 0.80 -8.62 -6.74
N ASN A 75 1.78 -8.52 -5.89
CA ASN A 75 1.97 -9.38 -4.71
C ASN A 75 1.70 -8.58 -3.42
N HIS A 76 2.70 -7.91 -2.90
CA HIS A 76 2.68 -7.29 -1.57
C HIS A 76 1.51 -6.32 -1.37
N LEU A 77 1.30 -5.37 -2.31
CA LEU A 77 0.26 -4.35 -2.10
C LEU A 77 -1.15 -4.90 -2.28
N LEU A 78 -1.37 -5.88 -3.16
CA LEU A 78 -2.66 -6.54 -3.27
C LEU A 78 -2.95 -7.44 -2.06
N GLN A 79 -1.94 -8.07 -1.44
CA GLN A 79 -2.10 -8.78 -0.18
C GLN A 79 -2.45 -7.82 0.97
N LEU A 80 -1.79 -6.66 1.06
CA LEU A 80 -2.13 -5.63 2.04
C LEU A 80 -3.56 -5.09 1.82
N LEU A 81 -3.94 -4.85 0.56
CA LEU A 81 -5.31 -4.46 0.22
C LEU A 81 -6.31 -5.52 0.68
N ALA A 82 -6.03 -6.80 0.45
CA ALA A 82 -6.91 -7.90 0.84
C ALA A 82 -7.11 -7.94 2.37
N LEU A 83 -6.04 -7.81 3.16
CA LEU A 83 -6.11 -7.78 4.64
C LEU A 83 -6.87 -6.56 5.17
N VAL A 84 -6.71 -5.41 4.54
CA VAL A 84 -7.45 -4.19 4.90
C VAL A 84 -8.92 -4.30 4.56
N ALA A 85 -9.27 -4.92 3.44
CA ALA A 85 -10.62 -4.89 2.88
C ALA A 85 -11.47 -6.11 3.22
N MET A 86 -10.89 -7.20 3.73
CA MET A 86 -11.62 -8.43 4.04
C MET A 86 -12.66 -8.26 5.16
N GLU A 87 -13.65 -9.14 5.19
CA GLU A 87 -14.54 -9.29 6.33
C GLU A 87 -13.83 -10.10 7.44
N GLU A 88 -14.40 -10.08 8.65
CA GLU A 88 -13.90 -10.88 9.75
C GLU A 88 -13.98 -12.36 9.41
N PRO A 89 -12.86 -13.11 9.45
CA PRO A 89 -12.90 -14.55 9.21
C PRO A 89 -13.57 -15.26 10.39
N VAL A 90 -14.25 -16.39 10.11
CA VAL A 90 -14.94 -17.16 11.16
C VAL A 90 -14.00 -17.80 12.17
N ALA A 91 -12.72 -17.97 11.82
CA ALA A 91 -11.65 -18.46 12.67
C ALA A 91 -10.30 -17.96 12.16
N PHE A 92 -9.30 -17.93 13.04
CA PHE A 92 -7.93 -17.61 12.65
C PHE A 92 -7.19 -18.87 12.17
N ASP A 93 -7.64 -19.38 11.02
CA ASP A 93 -7.02 -20.51 10.31
C ASP A 93 -6.79 -20.17 8.84
N ALA A 94 -6.00 -21.00 8.18
CA ALA A 94 -5.59 -20.75 6.80
C ALA A 94 -6.76 -20.65 5.83
N ASP A 95 -7.75 -21.53 5.95
CA ASP A 95 -8.87 -21.59 5.01
C ASP A 95 -9.80 -20.39 5.19
N SER A 96 -10.13 -20.05 6.43
CA SER A 96 -10.98 -18.89 6.75
C SER A 96 -10.35 -17.57 6.29
N LEU A 97 -9.05 -17.38 6.56
CA LEU A 97 -8.32 -16.18 6.13
C LEU A 97 -8.24 -16.08 4.60
N ARG A 98 -7.89 -17.17 3.93
CA ARG A 98 -7.75 -17.23 2.47
C ARG A 98 -9.07 -16.99 1.75
N MET A 99 -10.18 -17.56 2.24
CA MET A 99 -11.51 -17.32 1.66
C MET A 99 -11.89 -15.83 1.69
N GLU A 100 -11.65 -15.14 2.79
CA GLU A 100 -11.97 -13.71 2.87
C GLU A 100 -11.05 -12.86 1.98
N LYS A 101 -9.76 -13.19 1.88
CA LYS A 101 -8.83 -12.51 0.95
C LYS A 101 -9.21 -12.75 -0.52
N GLU A 102 -9.50 -13.98 -0.91
CA GLU A 102 -9.96 -14.33 -2.27
C GLU A 102 -11.24 -13.59 -2.65
N LYS A 103 -12.19 -13.49 -1.73
CA LYS A 103 -13.43 -12.73 -1.90
C LYS A 103 -13.15 -11.25 -2.19
N VAL A 104 -12.22 -10.63 -1.46
CA VAL A 104 -11.81 -9.25 -1.72
C VAL A 104 -11.16 -9.13 -3.09
N LEU A 105 -10.15 -9.95 -3.39
CA LEU A 105 -9.42 -9.88 -4.67
C LEU A 105 -10.34 -10.11 -5.87
N SER A 106 -11.33 -10.99 -5.74
CA SER A 106 -12.38 -11.20 -6.76
C SER A 106 -13.26 -9.98 -6.97
N ALA A 107 -13.44 -9.15 -5.93
CA ALA A 107 -14.25 -7.94 -5.95
C ALA A 107 -13.47 -6.69 -6.37
N VAL A 108 -12.15 -6.78 -6.55
CA VAL A 108 -11.35 -5.64 -7.03
C VAL A 108 -11.73 -5.27 -8.46
N ARG A 109 -11.87 -3.98 -8.72
CA ARG A 109 -12.19 -3.43 -10.04
C ARG A 109 -11.20 -2.34 -10.42
N LEU A 110 -10.75 -2.39 -11.65
CA LEU A 110 -10.08 -1.28 -12.32
C LEU A 110 -11.10 -0.20 -12.70
N PRO A 111 -10.70 1.07 -12.81
CA PRO A 111 -11.54 2.09 -13.40
C PRO A 111 -11.86 1.77 -14.86
N ALA A 112 -13.01 2.27 -15.36
CA ALA A 112 -13.43 2.06 -16.75
C ALA A 112 -12.40 2.59 -17.75
N ASP A 113 -11.76 3.71 -17.44
CA ASP A 113 -10.60 4.21 -18.17
C ASP A 113 -9.31 3.92 -17.38
N ILE A 114 -8.53 2.96 -17.88
CA ILE A 114 -7.25 2.58 -17.28
C ILE A 114 -6.25 3.74 -17.31
N ALA A 115 -6.29 4.59 -18.35
CA ALA A 115 -5.40 5.76 -18.44
C ALA A 115 -5.64 6.77 -17.32
N GLU A 116 -6.90 6.95 -16.92
CA GLU A 116 -7.24 7.88 -15.84
C GLU A 116 -7.00 7.29 -14.45
N GLY A 117 -7.02 5.97 -14.34
CA GLY A 117 -6.88 5.26 -13.08
C GLY A 117 -5.49 4.71 -12.80
N THR A 118 -4.51 4.98 -13.66
CA THR A 118 -3.14 4.48 -13.48
C THR A 118 -2.10 5.54 -13.83
N ALA A 119 -0.93 5.42 -13.19
CA ALA A 119 0.26 6.20 -13.54
C ALA A 119 1.50 5.31 -13.46
N ARG A 120 2.46 5.55 -14.34
CA ARG A 120 3.77 4.88 -14.32
C ARG A 120 4.90 5.85 -14.61
N GLY A 121 6.07 5.60 -14.04
CA GLY A 121 7.21 6.47 -14.24
C GLY A 121 8.55 5.76 -14.20
N GLN A 122 9.58 6.42 -14.74
CA GLN A 122 10.98 6.03 -14.60
C GLN A 122 11.75 7.14 -13.88
N TYR A 123 12.61 6.78 -12.91
CA TYR A 123 13.48 7.78 -12.30
C TYR A 123 14.59 8.22 -13.28
N THR A 124 14.82 9.52 -13.29
CA THR A 124 15.97 10.16 -13.94
C THR A 124 17.04 10.47 -12.92
N ALA A 125 18.22 10.91 -13.37
CA ALA A 125 19.24 11.43 -12.47
C ALA A 125 18.67 12.49 -11.53
N GLY A 126 19.15 12.50 -10.29
CA GLY A 126 18.67 13.41 -9.26
C GLY A 126 19.56 13.40 -8.03
N TRP A 127 19.04 13.89 -6.91
CA TRP A 127 19.74 13.97 -5.63
C TRP A 127 19.06 13.13 -4.58
N GLN A 128 19.81 12.25 -3.92
CA GLN A 128 19.32 11.39 -2.87
C GLN A 128 20.35 11.24 -1.76
N GLY A 129 19.94 11.49 -0.51
CA GLY A 129 20.85 11.44 0.64
C GLY A 129 22.04 12.41 0.51
N GLY A 130 21.86 13.57 -0.17
CA GLY A 130 22.92 14.54 -0.40
C GLY A 130 23.92 14.16 -1.50
N ARG A 131 23.64 13.12 -2.30
CA ARG A 131 24.50 12.66 -3.40
C ARG A 131 23.71 12.66 -4.72
N GLN A 132 24.40 12.94 -5.81
CA GLN A 132 23.87 12.76 -7.14
C GLN A 132 23.81 11.25 -7.45
N VAL A 133 22.69 10.81 -8.05
CA VAL A 133 22.45 9.42 -8.45
C VAL A 133 22.04 9.36 -9.90
N HIS A 134 22.37 8.25 -10.57
CA HIS A 134 22.01 8.00 -11.96
C HIS A 134 20.51 7.77 -12.15
N GLY A 135 20.02 8.05 -13.36
CA GLY A 135 18.69 7.68 -13.80
C GLY A 135 18.61 6.20 -14.16
N PHE A 136 17.40 5.67 -14.30
CA PHE A 136 17.16 4.24 -14.59
C PHE A 136 17.83 3.79 -15.89
N LEU A 137 17.73 4.59 -16.96
CA LEU A 137 18.34 4.27 -18.26
C LEU A 137 19.87 4.44 -18.26
N GLU A 138 20.45 4.98 -17.20
CA GLU A 138 21.90 5.13 -17.00
C GLU A 138 22.46 4.03 -16.09
N GLU A 139 21.62 3.16 -15.53
CA GLU A 139 22.06 2.04 -14.69
C GLU A 139 22.69 0.94 -15.59
N ASP A 140 23.77 0.33 -15.09
CA ASP A 140 24.48 -0.73 -15.81
C ASP A 140 23.56 -1.89 -16.18
N GLY A 141 23.56 -2.26 -17.47
CA GLY A 141 22.80 -3.38 -18.00
C GLY A 141 21.34 -3.06 -18.36
N ILE A 142 20.91 -1.82 -18.25
CA ILE A 142 19.58 -1.37 -18.71
C ILE A 142 19.67 -0.92 -20.17
N PRO A 143 18.82 -1.45 -21.08
CA PRO A 143 18.73 -0.96 -22.45
C PRO A 143 18.32 0.52 -22.50
N PRO A 144 18.91 1.35 -23.38
CA PRO A 144 18.63 2.79 -23.45
C PRO A 144 17.20 3.12 -23.91
N ASP A 145 16.49 2.17 -24.46
CA ASP A 145 15.11 2.27 -24.90
C ASP A 145 14.12 1.50 -23.99
N SER A 146 14.58 1.03 -22.83
CA SER A 146 13.73 0.33 -21.86
C SER A 146 12.50 1.17 -21.48
N ARG A 147 11.36 0.50 -21.44
CA ARG A 147 10.06 1.07 -21.04
C ARG A 147 9.58 0.55 -19.69
N THR A 148 10.43 -0.18 -18.98
CA THR A 148 10.12 -0.73 -17.66
C THR A 148 9.93 0.40 -16.66
N GLU A 149 8.82 0.42 -16.00
CA GLU A 149 8.52 1.43 -14.99
C GLU A 149 9.23 1.12 -13.66
N THR A 150 9.71 2.18 -13.00
CA THR A 150 10.29 2.13 -11.65
C THR A 150 9.38 2.76 -10.60
N TYR A 151 8.23 3.23 -11.06
CA TYR A 151 7.12 3.75 -10.28
C TYR A 151 5.80 3.34 -10.93
N ALA A 152 4.89 2.85 -10.12
CA ALA A 152 3.53 2.53 -10.54
C ALA A 152 2.53 3.03 -9.50
N ALA A 153 1.41 3.56 -9.96
CA ALA A 153 0.27 3.90 -9.11
C ALA A 153 -1.03 3.45 -9.76
N LEU A 154 -1.93 2.89 -8.95
CA LEU A 154 -3.23 2.37 -9.36
C LEU A 154 -4.32 2.93 -8.47
N ARG A 155 -5.46 3.30 -9.06
CA ARG A 155 -6.72 3.56 -8.39
C ARG A 155 -7.62 2.34 -8.61
N LEU A 156 -8.00 1.67 -7.52
CA LEU A 156 -8.82 0.47 -7.54
C LEU A 156 -10.13 0.72 -6.78
N GLY A 157 -11.17 0.01 -7.15
CA GLY A 157 -12.40 -0.12 -6.36
C GLY A 157 -12.50 -1.54 -5.78
N VAL A 158 -13.27 -1.71 -4.71
CA VAL A 158 -13.63 -3.01 -4.15
C VAL A 158 -15.14 -3.10 -4.08
N ASP A 159 -15.75 -3.91 -4.96
CA ASP A 159 -17.20 -4.02 -5.13
C ASP A 159 -17.81 -4.95 -4.07
N THR A 160 -17.69 -4.54 -2.81
CA THR A 160 -18.35 -5.18 -1.67
C THR A 160 -19.26 -4.17 -0.98
N ARG A 161 -20.21 -4.65 -0.16
CA ARG A 161 -21.07 -3.77 0.61
C ARG A 161 -20.28 -2.85 1.56
N ARG A 162 -19.16 -3.35 2.07
CA ARG A 162 -18.26 -2.59 2.97
C ARG A 162 -17.56 -1.43 2.25
N TRP A 163 -17.15 -1.60 0.98
CA TRP A 163 -16.22 -0.70 0.30
C TRP A 163 -16.76 -0.04 -0.96
N ALA A 164 -17.96 -0.38 -1.42
CA ALA A 164 -18.51 0.19 -2.65
C ALA A 164 -18.47 1.72 -2.65
N GLY A 165 -17.76 2.31 -3.61
CA GLY A 165 -17.56 3.75 -3.75
C GLY A 165 -16.34 4.32 -3.03
N VAL A 166 -15.63 3.53 -2.21
CA VAL A 166 -14.35 3.94 -1.57
C VAL A 166 -13.19 3.55 -2.49
N PRO A 167 -12.40 4.50 -3.00
CA PRO A 167 -11.23 4.17 -3.80
C PRO A 167 -10.05 3.72 -2.93
N PHE A 168 -9.32 2.76 -3.44
CA PHE A 168 -8.04 2.29 -2.93
C PHE A 168 -6.94 2.76 -3.87
N TYR A 169 -6.02 3.56 -3.37
CA TYR A 169 -4.88 4.06 -4.12
C TYR A 169 -3.62 3.30 -3.69
N LEU A 170 -3.04 2.57 -4.62
CA LEU A 170 -1.80 1.83 -4.42
C LEU A 170 -0.68 2.56 -5.15
N ARG A 171 0.48 2.72 -4.53
CA ARG A 171 1.69 3.18 -5.22
C ARG A 171 2.93 2.44 -4.74
N ALA A 172 3.80 2.14 -5.67
CA ALA A 172 5.13 1.61 -5.43
C ALA A 172 6.16 2.36 -6.28
N GLY A 173 7.36 2.61 -5.76
CA GLY A 173 8.40 3.26 -6.54
C GLY A 173 9.78 3.23 -5.92
N LYS A 174 10.80 3.31 -6.80
CA LYS A 174 12.22 3.37 -6.44
C LYS A 174 12.75 4.80 -6.54
N ARG A 175 13.89 5.06 -5.89
CA ARG A 175 14.50 6.40 -5.84
C ARG A 175 13.54 7.48 -5.34
N LEU A 176 12.59 7.12 -4.47
CA LEU A 176 11.72 8.06 -3.77
C LEU A 176 12.45 8.71 -2.59
N PRO A 177 11.91 9.79 -1.96
CA PRO A 177 12.66 10.58 -0.97
C PRO A 177 13.13 9.79 0.25
N ARG A 178 12.38 8.76 0.64
CA ARG A 178 12.70 7.88 1.78
C ARG A 178 12.11 6.49 1.60
N ARG A 179 12.69 5.51 2.29
CA ARG A 179 12.10 4.17 2.42
C ARG A 179 10.91 4.24 3.36
N MET A 180 9.74 3.76 2.90
CA MET A 180 8.53 3.71 3.72
C MET A 180 7.52 2.72 3.14
N THR A 181 6.92 1.92 4.00
CA THR A 181 5.68 1.19 3.66
C THR A 181 4.62 1.52 4.69
N GLU A 182 3.49 2.04 4.23
CA GLU A 182 2.36 2.37 5.09
C GLU A 182 1.02 2.09 4.42
N ILE A 183 0.02 1.87 5.27
CA ILE A 183 -1.39 1.86 4.90
C ILE A 183 -2.06 3.01 5.63
N ALA A 184 -2.77 3.88 4.90
CA ALA A 184 -3.49 4.99 5.48
C ALA A 184 -4.98 4.92 5.12
N LEU A 185 -5.82 4.79 6.15
CA LEU A 185 -7.25 5.02 6.03
C LEU A 185 -7.52 6.49 6.30
N ILE A 186 -8.02 7.19 5.31
CA ILE A 186 -8.42 8.59 5.43
C ILE A 186 -9.93 8.62 5.64
N PHE A 187 -10.36 9.21 6.73
CA PHE A 187 -11.78 9.26 7.08
C PHE A 187 -12.49 10.43 6.40
N GLN A 188 -13.78 10.32 6.27
CA GLN A 188 -14.62 11.40 5.75
C GLN A 188 -14.49 12.63 6.65
N ARG A 189 -14.68 13.80 6.05
CA ARG A 189 -14.75 15.05 6.83
C ARG A 189 -16.00 15.03 7.71
N ALA A 190 -15.91 15.65 8.87
CA ALA A 190 -17.09 15.87 9.69
C ALA A 190 -18.16 16.62 8.84
N PRO A 191 -19.41 16.14 8.81
CA PRO A 191 -20.45 16.74 7.97
C PRO A 191 -20.83 18.16 8.39
N HIS A 192 -20.52 18.51 9.63
CA HIS A 192 -20.72 19.84 10.22
C HIS A 192 -19.67 20.09 11.29
N LEU A 193 -19.10 21.28 11.30
CA LEU A 193 -18.23 21.78 12.36
C LEU A 193 -18.91 22.98 13.03
N PRO A 194 -19.13 22.96 14.36
CA PRO A 194 -19.73 24.09 15.10
C PRO A 194 -18.72 25.23 15.34
N PHE A 195 -17.51 25.13 14.79
CA PHE A 195 -16.42 26.10 14.93
C PHE A 195 -16.37 27.04 13.74
N SER A 196 -15.80 28.25 13.90
CA SER A 196 -15.59 29.14 12.77
C SER A 196 -14.59 28.57 11.76
N ALA A 197 -14.68 29.04 10.50
CA ALA A 197 -13.72 28.61 9.47
C ALA A 197 -12.28 28.98 9.85
N THR A 198 -12.09 30.14 10.50
CA THR A 198 -10.76 30.59 10.99
C THR A 198 -10.22 29.69 12.09
N ASP A 199 -11.09 29.18 12.97
CA ASP A 199 -10.67 28.30 14.07
C ASP A 199 -10.28 26.89 13.60
N THR A 200 -10.65 26.51 12.37
CA THR A 200 -10.44 25.18 11.78
C THR A 200 -9.65 25.21 10.47
N GLU A 201 -8.98 26.31 10.15
CA GLU A 201 -8.24 26.48 8.88
C GLU A 201 -7.19 25.38 8.66
N GLU A 202 -6.51 24.95 9.73
CA GLU A 202 -5.48 23.91 9.69
C GLU A 202 -6.01 22.49 9.95
N LEU A 203 -7.34 22.31 10.06
CA LEU A 203 -7.93 21.01 10.35
C LEU A 203 -8.06 20.17 9.07
N GLY A 204 -7.30 19.08 9.02
CA GLY A 204 -7.36 18.05 7.97
C GLY A 204 -8.42 16.98 8.23
N GLN A 205 -8.43 15.96 7.37
CA GLN A 205 -9.20 14.75 7.61
C GLN A 205 -8.52 13.89 8.67
N ASN A 206 -9.33 13.24 9.52
CA ASN A 206 -8.81 12.22 10.41
C ASN A 206 -8.18 11.09 9.60
N ALA A 207 -7.16 10.47 10.15
CA ALA A 207 -6.48 9.35 9.50
C ALA A 207 -6.01 8.32 10.51
N LEU A 208 -6.10 7.06 10.14
CA LEU A 208 -5.42 5.96 10.81
C LEU A 208 -4.35 5.43 9.86
N VAL A 209 -3.10 5.48 10.30
CA VAL A 209 -1.93 5.11 9.51
C VAL A 209 -1.23 3.93 10.15
N ILE A 210 -1.17 2.81 9.46
CA ILE A 210 -0.41 1.63 9.86
C ILE A 210 0.94 1.72 9.17
N ARG A 211 1.99 1.92 9.96
CA ARG A 211 3.38 1.99 9.50
C ARG A 211 3.98 0.60 9.55
N ILE A 212 4.33 0.06 8.38
CA ILE A 212 4.86 -1.30 8.25
C ILE A 212 6.39 -1.29 8.33
N GLN A 213 7.04 -0.28 7.76
CA GLN A 213 8.49 -0.07 7.83
C GLN A 213 8.86 1.37 7.42
N PRO A 214 10.01 1.93 7.88
CA PRO A 214 10.95 1.34 8.84
C PRO A 214 10.48 1.43 10.29
N ASP A 215 9.67 2.44 10.62
CA ASP A 215 9.24 2.74 11.99
C ASP A 215 7.88 2.08 12.23
N GLU A 216 7.91 0.83 12.71
CA GLU A 216 6.75 0.01 12.93
C GLU A 216 5.79 0.59 13.97
N GLY A 217 4.50 0.73 13.62
CA GLY A 217 3.52 1.29 14.55
C GLY A 217 2.22 1.75 13.90
N ILE A 218 1.42 2.46 14.69
CA ILE A 218 0.14 3.04 14.28
C ILE A 218 0.11 4.50 14.68
N THR A 219 -0.35 5.35 13.78
CA THR A 219 -0.59 6.77 14.03
C THR A 219 -2.07 7.07 13.81
N VAL A 220 -2.73 7.67 14.80
CA VAL A 220 -4.08 8.23 14.66
C VAL A 220 -3.98 9.74 14.63
N ARG A 221 -4.39 10.36 13.51
CA ARG A 221 -4.48 11.82 13.36
C ARG A 221 -5.90 12.28 13.61
N PHE A 222 -6.06 13.28 14.48
CA PHE A 222 -7.35 13.86 14.85
C PHE A 222 -7.22 15.32 15.26
N GLY A 223 -8.35 16.05 15.24
CA GLY A 223 -8.39 17.45 15.67
C GLY A 223 -8.37 17.59 17.18
N SER A 224 -7.56 18.51 17.70
CA SER A 224 -7.51 18.86 19.13
C SER A 224 -7.48 20.37 19.31
N LYS A 225 -8.08 20.85 20.40
CA LYS A 225 -8.06 22.25 20.77
C LYS A 225 -6.63 22.71 21.12
N VAL A 226 -6.20 23.79 20.51
CA VAL A 226 -4.93 24.46 20.89
C VAL A 226 -5.07 25.06 22.29
N PRO A 227 -4.08 24.90 23.20
CA PRO A 227 -4.10 25.56 24.50
C PRO A 227 -4.23 27.09 24.35
N GLY A 228 -5.09 27.70 25.13
CA GLY A 228 -5.35 29.13 25.10
C GLY A 228 -6.85 29.49 25.25
N THR A 229 -7.18 30.77 25.14
CA THR A 229 -8.53 31.31 25.29
C THR A 229 -9.41 31.15 24.04
N ALA A 230 -8.80 31.07 22.84
CA ALA A 230 -9.49 30.86 21.59
C ALA A 230 -9.88 29.38 21.40
N MET A 231 -10.99 29.13 20.64
CA MET A 231 -11.40 27.77 20.27
C MET A 231 -10.73 27.34 18.96
N GLU A 232 -9.43 27.49 18.86
CA GLU A 232 -8.66 27.04 17.71
C GLU A 232 -8.45 25.52 17.75
N VAL A 233 -8.69 24.83 16.62
CA VAL A 233 -8.55 23.37 16.50
C VAL A 233 -7.52 23.03 15.44
N ARG A 234 -6.52 22.22 15.77
CA ARG A 234 -5.49 21.75 14.85
C ARG A 234 -5.36 20.24 14.87
N ASP A 235 -4.76 19.69 13.80
CA ASP A 235 -4.41 18.28 13.75
C ASP A 235 -3.31 17.95 14.76
N VAL A 236 -3.51 16.86 15.49
CA VAL A 236 -2.52 16.22 16.36
C VAL A 236 -2.43 14.73 16.05
N ASN A 237 -1.31 14.12 16.42
CA ASN A 237 -1.10 12.68 16.27
C ASN A 237 -1.06 12.00 17.64
N MET A 238 -1.63 10.80 17.69
CA MET A 238 -1.43 9.83 18.75
C MET A 238 -0.70 8.65 18.12
N ASP A 239 0.50 8.36 18.62
CA ASP A 239 1.38 7.35 18.06
C ASP A 239 1.52 6.16 19.01
N PHE A 240 1.40 4.96 18.43
CA PHE A 240 1.81 3.70 19.01
C PHE A 240 3.04 3.21 18.24
N ALA A 241 4.12 2.88 18.95
CA ALA A 241 5.34 2.32 18.38
C ALA A 241 5.61 0.94 18.99
N TYR A 242 5.85 -0.07 18.14
CA TYR A 242 6.09 -1.44 18.58
C TYR A 242 7.30 -1.54 19.51
N GLY A 243 8.43 -0.96 19.12
CA GLY A 243 9.68 -1.00 19.89
C GLY A 243 9.62 -0.32 21.26
N GLU A 244 8.61 0.53 21.49
CA GLU A 244 8.39 1.17 22.81
C GLU A 244 7.40 0.40 23.68
N SER A 245 6.50 -0.36 23.06
CA SER A 245 5.38 -1.01 23.73
C SER A 245 5.62 -2.46 24.09
N PHE A 246 6.50 -3.12 23.32
CA PHE A 246 6.86 -4.52 23.53
C PHE A 246 8.37 -4.65 23.74
N THR A 247 8.76 -5.53 24.67
CA THR A 247 10.16 -5.86 24.95
C THR A 247 10.72 -6.94 24.00
N GLU A 248 9.80 -7.69 23.38
CA GLU A 248 10.11 -8.71 22.40
C GLU A 248 10.52 -8.06 21.08
N SER A 249 11.62 -8.53 20.49
CA SER A 249 12.01 -8.12 19.15
C SER A 249 11.16 -8.85 18.10
N SER A 250 10.62 -8.10 17.13
CA SER A 250 9.96 -8.72 15.98
C SER A 250 10.96 -9.60 15.21
N PRO A 251 10.65 -10.89 14.97
CA PRO A 251 11.50 -11.72 14.12
C PRO A 251 11.51 -11.17 12.69
N GLU A 252 12.57 -11.42 11.96
CA GLU A 252 12.61 -11.13 10.54
C GLU A 252 11.54 -11.94 9.80
N ALA A 253 10.89 -11.32 8.80
CA ALA A 253 9.76 -11.93 8.11
C ALA A 253 10.08 -13.33 7.51
N TYR A 254 11.27 -13.50 6.95
CA TYR A 254 11.69 -14.81 6.42
C TYR A 254 11.95 -15.83 7.53
N GLU A 255 12.48 -15.42 8.67
CA GLU A 255 12.68 -16.32 9.83
C GLU A 255 11.35 -16.91 10.28
N ARG A 256 10.33 -16.05 10.42
CA ARG A 256 8.97 -16.47 10.76
C ARG A 256 8.39 -17.43 9.71
N LEU A 257 8.39 -17.05 8.44
CA LEU A 257 7.81 -17.87 7.37
C LEU A 257 8.52 -19.21 7.18
N LEU A 258 9.86 -19.27 7.31
CA LEU A 258 10.59 -20.52 7.24
C LEU A 258 10.25 -21.45 8.42
N LEU A 259 10.06 -20.91 9.61
CA LEU A 259 9.58 -21.70 10.75
C LEU A 259 8.18 -22.25 10.47
N ASP A 260 7.25 -21.43 9.95
CA ASP A 260 5.89 -21.85 9.62
C ASP A 260 5.89 -22.98 8.57
N VAL A 261 6.78 -22.93 7.56
CA VAL A 261 6.98 -24.04 6.61
C VAL A 261 7.43 -25.31 7.32
N LEU A 262 8.39 -25.20 8.23
CA LEU A 262 8.96 -26.37 8.94
C LEU A 262 7.95 -27.06 9.86
N ILE A 263 7.04 -26.28 10.48
CA ILE A 263 6.00 -26.83 11.37
C ILE A 263 4.69 -27.12 10.64
N GLY A 264 4.57 -26.76 9.34
CA GLY A 264 3.37 -26.98 8.53
C GLY A 264 2.22 -26.03 8.87
N ASP A 265 2.49 -24.79 9.27
CA ASP A 265 1.49 -23.77 9.61
C ASP A 265 1.21 -22.84 8.41
N PRO A 266 0.10 -22.99 7.66
CA PRO A 266 -0.12 -22.34 6.38
C PRO A 266 -0.84 -20.98 6.37
N PRO A 267 -1.34 -20.36 7.45
CA PRO A 267 -2.18 -19.16 7.40
C PRO A 267 -1.58 -17.96 6.66
N LEU A 268 -0.25 -17.80 6.71
CA LEU A 268 0.46 -16.67 6.12
C LEU A 268 0.87 -16.89 4.64
N PHE A 269 0.49 -18.03 4.05
CA PHE A 269 0.88 -18.35 2.67
C PHE A 269 -0.31 -18.23 1.71
N PRO A 270 -0.18 -17.37 0.67
CA PRO A 270 -1.24 -17.22 -0.33
C PRO A 270 -1.48 -18.52 -1.10
N ARG A 271 -2.73 -18.77 -1.42
CA ARG A 271 -3.09 -19.83 -2.37
C ARG A 271 -2.82 -19.40 -3.81
N GLN A 272 -2.78 -20.39 -4.71
CA GLN A 272 -2.69 -20.15 -6.15
C GLN A 272 -3.80 -19.23 -6.63
N ALA A 273 -5.05 -19.41 -6.17
CA ALA A 273 -6.19 -18.57 -6.56
C ALA A 273 -5.96 -17.09 -6.24
N GLU A 274 -5.36 -16.76 -5.10
CA GLU A 274 -5.03 -15.36 -4.74
C GLU A 274 -4.00 -14.77 -5.71
N VAL A 275 -2.97 -15.54 -6.08
CA VAL A 275 -1.94 -15.12 -7.03
C VAL A 275 -2.52 -14.91 -8.43
N GLU A 276 -3.38 -15.82 -8.90
CA GLU A 276 -4.07 -15.70 -10.18
C GLU A 276 -5.05 -14.52 -10.22
N LEU A 277 -5.73 -14.25 -9.12
CA LEU A 277 -6.57 -13.05 -9.00
C LEU A 277 -5.72 -11.77 -9.06
N GLY A 278 -4.56 -11.75 -8.41
CA GLY A 278 -3.61 -10.63 -8.50
C GLY A 278 -3.18 -10.36 -9.94
N TRP A 279 -2.84 -11.39 -10.70
CA TRP A 279 -2.52 -11.25 -12.14
C TRP A 279 -3.72 -10.78 -12.95
N ARG A 280 -4.91 -11.31 -12.72
CA ARG A 280 -6.14 -10.88 -13.41
C ARG A 280 -6.44 -9.39 -13.19
N ILE A 281 -6.07 -8.85 -12.03
CA ILE A 281 -6.19 -7.41 -11.74
C ILE A 281 -5.13 -6.63 -12.52
N LEU A 282 -3.88 -7.10 -12.56
CA LEU A 282 -2.76 -6.33 -13.11
C LEU A 282 -2.59 -6.48 -14.62
N ASP A 283 -2.85 -7.66 -15.20
CA ASP A 283 -2.61 -7.92 -16.64
C ASP A 283 -3.27 -6.88 -17.57
N PRO A 284 -4.52 -6.43 -17.36
CA PRO A 284 -5.11 -5.40 -18.20
C PRO A 284 -4.37 -4.04 -18.14
N VAL A 285 -3.76 -3.73 -17.00
CA VAL A 285 -2.95 -2.51 -16.82
C VAL A 285 -1.64 -2.63 -17.58
N GLU A 286 -0.98 -3.76 -17.46
CA GLU A 286 0.26 -4.05 -18.17
C GLU A 286 0.07 -4.05 -19.69
N ASP A 287 -0.99 -4.69 -20.20
CA ASP A 287 -1.34 -4.70 -21.62
C ASP A 287 -1.62 -3.28 -22.13
N PHE A 288 -2.34 -2.48 -21.34
CA PHE A 288 -2.58 -1.08 -21.65
C PHE A 288 -1.26 -0.30 -21.71
N TRP A 289 -0.37 -0.45 -20.75
CA TRP A 289 0.91 0.25 -20.72
C TRP A 289 1.85 -0.22 -21.85
N ALA A 290 1.86 -1.49 -22.20
CA ALA A 290 2.65 -2.01 -23.33
C ALA A 290 2.25 -1.37 -24.66
N SER A 291 0.95 -1.06 -24.85
CA SER A 291 0.41 -0.44 -26.06
C SER A 291 0.63 1.08 -26.14
N ARG A 292 1.18 1.72 -25.10
CA ARG A 292 1.28 3.19 -24.97
C ARG A 292 2.71 3.69 -25.05
N THR A 293 2.85 5.01 -24.97
CA THR A 293 4.13 5.73 -24.97
C THR A 293 4.99 5.37 -23.76
N LYS A 294 6.22 5.90 -23.72
CA LYS A 294 7.18 5.71 -22.62
C LYS A 294 6.57 6.12 -21.27
N PRO A 295 7.04 5.51 -20.15
CA PRO A 295 6.73 5.98 -18.80
C PRO A 295 7.08 7.46 -18.63
N ASP A 296 6.31 8.16 -17.78
CA ASP A 296 6.66 9.51 -17.36
C ASP A 296 7.99 9.52 -16.61
N GLN A 297 8.67 10.65 -16.61
CA GLN A 297 9.94 10.79 -15.89
C GLN A 297 9.75 11.52 -14.58
N TYR A 298 10.51 11.11 -13.55
CA TYR A 298 10.60 11.81 -12.27
C TYR A 298 12.06 11.85 -11.80
N PRO A 299 12.56 12.97 -11.30
CA PRO A 299 13.91 13.05 -10.74
C PRO A 299 14.05 12.18 -9.49
N ALA A 300 15.16 11.44 -9.37
CA ALA A 300 15.45 10.68 -8.16
C ALA A 300 15.43 11.59 -6.93
N GLY A 301 14.88 11.11 -5.81
CA GLY A 301 14.67 11.86 -4.58
C GLY A 301 13.36 12.66 -4.54
N THR A 302 12.52 12.61 -5.58
CA THR A 302 11.17 13.21 -5.59
C THR A 302 10.09 12.19 -5.28
N ALA A 303 8.84 12.65 -5.07
CA ALA A 303 7.72 11.79 -4.67
C ALA A 303 7.12 10.94 -5.81
N GLY A 304 7.69 10.99 -7.01
CA GLY A 304 7.21 10.25 -8.19
C GLY A 304 6.83 11.18 -9.34
N PRO A 305 6.21 10.65 -10.40
CA PRO A 305 5.85 11.42 -11.58
C PRO A 305 4.60 12.31 -11.33
N PRO A 306 4.48 13.45 -12.03
CA PRO A 306 3.30 14.33 -11.93
C PRO A 306 1.98 13.65 -12.27
N SER A 307 2.00 12.61 -13.14
CA SER A 307 0.80 11.82 -13.46
C SER A 307 0.23 11.09 -12.25
N ALA A 308 1.06 10.72 -11.26
CA ALA A 308 0.59 10.13 -10.02
C ALA A 308 -0.18 11.14 -9.15
N ASP A 309 0.27 12.40 -9.11
CA ASP A 309 -0.47 13.47 -8.42
C ASP A 309 -1.78 13.79 -9.16
N ALA A 310 -1.74 13.81 -10.49
CA ALA A 310 -2.92 14.03 -11.32
C ALA A 310 -3.98 12.93 -11.12
N LEU A 311 -3.56 11.67 -10.91
CA LEU A 311 -4.46 10.56 -10.59
C LEU A 311 -5.27 10.84 -9.32
N MET A 312 -4.65 11.33 -8.26
CA MET A 312 -5.33 11.68 -7.01
C MET A 312 -6.19 12.95 -7.15
N ALA A 313 -5.67 13.94 -7.88
CA ALA A 313 -6.32 15.25 -8.05
C ALA A 313 -7.67 15.15 -8.79
N ARG A 314 -7.87 14.16 -9.67
CA ARG A 314 -9.15 13.89 -10.33
C ARG A 314 -10.30 13.65 -9.35
N ASP A 315 -9.98 13.05 -8.22
CA ASP A 315 -10.92 12.78 -7.13
C ASP A 315 -10.87 13.86 -6.02
N ASN A 316 -10.21 15.01 -6.26
CA ASN A 316 -9.93 16.06 -5.28
C ASN A 316 -9.17 15.55 -4.04
N ARG A 317 -8.24 14.64 -4.23
CA ARG A 317 -7.42 14.02 -3.20
C ARG A 317 -5.93 14.26 -3.47
N ALA A 318 -5.11 13.94 -2.49
CA ALA A 318 -3.66 14.01 -2.61
C ALA A 318 -3.00 12.81 -1.91
N TRP A 319 -1.82 12.43 -2.40
CA TRP A 319 -0.99 11.46 -1.69
C TRP A 319 -0.53 12.00 -0.34
N ARG A 320 -0.50 11.13 0.64
CA ARG A 320 0.25 11.42 1.85
C ARG A 320 1.72 11.67 1.49
N ARG A 321 2.32 12.62 2.20
CA ARG A 321 3.74 12.96 1.97
C ARG A 321 4.64 11.78 2.34
N LEU A 322 5.60 11.53 1.46
CA LEU A 322 6.68 10.59 1.69
C LEU A 322 7.70 11.17 2.64
#